data_222d90667a36e45dbeef907300127bf6
#
_entry.id   222d90667a36e45dbeef907300127bf6
#
_cell.length_a   1.000
_cell.length_b   1.000
_cell.length_c   1.000
_cell.angle_alpha   90.00
_cell.angle_beta   90.00
_cell.angle_gamma   90.00
#
_symmetry.space_group_name_H-M   'P 1'
#
loop_
_entity.id
_entity.type
_entity.pdbx_description
1 polymer ?
#
loop_
_entity_poly.entity_id
_entity_poly.type
_entity_poly.pdbx_seq_one_letter_code
_entity_poly.pdbx_strand_id
1 'polypeptide(L)'
;MVDLSSLVLLMSIFGWKVAVVYVVLGLVIAVAGGTLIEKLHLENQVEEFIRNGKAMDIPQKDLLFKDRMKYAWEQVVSTAKKVAPYVLIGVGIGAVIHNWIPEEWIVGLLGTGNPFGVILATVAGVPMYADIFGTIPIAEALLAKGAQLGVVLSFMMGVTTLSLPSMIMLRKAVKPKLLGIFAAICTMGIILVGYFFNAIQNLII
;
A
#
# COMPACT_ATOMS: atom_id res chain seq x y z
N MET A 1 1.89 5.76 -1.26
CA MET A 1 1.40 5.94 0.09
C MET A 1 1.51 7.37 0.59
N VAL A 2 2.53 8.08 0.31
CA VAL A 2 2.69 9.48 0.71
C VAL A 2 2.91 10.28 -0.56
N ASP A 3 1.82 10.79 -1.12
CA ASP A 3 1.84 11.83 -2.13
C ASP A 3 1.37 13.16 -1.53
N LEU A 4 1.54 14.24 -2.26
CA LEU A 4 1.20 15.57 -1.78
C LEU A 4 -0.31 15.70 -1.45
N SER A 5 -1.15 15.09 -2.27
CA SER A 5 -2.61 15.14 -2.08
C SER A 5 -3.04 14.38 -0.83
N SER A 6 -2.48 13.17 -0.62
CA SER A 6 -2.71 12.36 0.58
C SER A 6 -2.23 13.07 1.84
N LEU A 7 -1.10 13.78 1.77
CA LEU A 7 -0.58 14.56 2.89
C LEU A 7 -1.52 15.69 3.27
N VAL A 8 -1.94 16.50 2.30
CA VAL A 8 -2.88 17.62 2.52
C VAL A 8 -4.18 17.12 3.15
N LEU A 9 -4.65 15.97 2.68
CA LEU A 9 -5.88 15.37 3.17
C LEU A 9 -5.75 14.85 4.61
N LEU A 10 -4.66 14.13 4.92
CA LEU A 10 -4.36 13.72 6.30
C LEU A 10 -4.24 14.93 7.23
N MET A 11 -3.64 16.03 6.76
CA MET A 11 -3.55 17.27 7.53
C MET A 11 -4.91 17.89 7.81
N SER A 12 -5.86 17.80 6.87
CA SER A 12 -7.20 18.39 7.03
C SER A 12 -8.08 17.61 8.01
N ILE A 13 -7.92 16.28 8.06
CA ILE A 13 -8.77 15.40 8.89
C ILE A 13 -8.17 15.20 10.28
N PHE A 14 -6.89 14.86 10.34
CA PHE A 14 -6.22 14.46 11.58
C PHE A 14 -5.34 15.58 12.19
N GLY A 15 -5.20 16.68 11.45
CA GLY A 15 -4.30 17.77 11.83
C GLY A 15 -2.86 17.56 11.38
N TRP A 16 -2.10 18.66 11.28
CA TRP A 16 -0.76 18.69 10.74
C TRP A 16 0.26 17.85 11.55
N LYS A 17 0.09 17.80 12.88
CA LYS A 17 0.98 17.02 13.77
C LYS A 17 0.92 15.53 13.44
N VAL A 18 -0.30 14.98 13.31
CA VAL A 18 -0.53 13.58 12.96
C VAL A 18 0.05 13.29 11.57
N ALA A 19 -0.19 14.16 10.59
CA ALA A 19 0.30 13.97 9.24
C ALA A 19 1.83 13.95 9.16
N VAL A 20 2.51 14.86 9.87
CA VAL A 20 3.98 14.88 9.90
C VAL A 20 4.54 13.62 10.55
N VAL A 21 4.01 13.22 11.70
CA VAL A 21 4.45 11.98 12.39
C VAL A 21 4.21 10.75 11.52
N TYR A 22 3.07 10.69 10.83
CA TYR A 22 2.73 9.62 9.89
C TYR A 22 3.78 9.48 8.77
N VAL A 23 4.16 10.61 8.15
CA VAL A 23 5.17 10.62 7.09
C VAL A 23 6.54 10.19 7.61
N VAL A 24 6.97 10.73 8.75
CA VAL A 24 8.27 10.39 9.35
C VAL A 24 8.34 8.90 9.69
N LEU A 25 7.32 8.36 10.35
CA LEU A 25 7.26 6.93 10.68
C LEU A 25 7.20 6.06 9.43
N GLY A 26 6.42 6.47 8.42
CA GLY A 26 6.36 5.79 7.14
C GLY A 26 7.72 5.71 6.44
N LEU A 27 8.48 6.80 6.45
CA LEU A 27 9.85 6.84 5.91
C LEU A 27 10.80 5.93 6.70
N VAL A 28 10.75 5.98 8.02
CA VAL A 28 11.58 5.12 8.88
C VAL A 28 11.32 3.64 8.59
N ILE A 29 10.05 3.25 8.50
CA ILE A 29 9.67 1.86 8.20
C ILE A 29 10.08 1.47 6.78
N ALA A 30 9.91 2.37 5.81
CA ALA A 30 10.30 2.11 4.42
C ALA A 30 11.81 1.86 4.30
N VAL A 31 12.62 2.71 4.94
CA VAL A 31 14.09 2.56 4.97
C VAL A 31 14.48 1.28 5.71
N ALA A 32 13.96 1.07 6.92
CA ALA A 32 14.27 -0.12 7.71
C ALA A 32 13.84 -1.42 7.01
N GLY A 33 12.62 -1.45 6.45
CA GLY A 33 12.09 -2.59 5.71
C GLY A 33 12.85 -2.86 4.42
N GLY A 34 13.17 -1.80 3.67
CA GLY A 34 13.98 -1.90 2.44
C GLY A 34 15.37 -2.45 2.73
N THR A 35 16.06 -1.92 3.73
CA THR A 35 17.38 -2.40 4.17
C THR A 35 17.33 -3.86 4.65
N LEU A 36 16.25 -4.25 5.34
CA LEU A 36 16.07 -5.63 5.78
C LEU A 36 15.92 -6.58 4.59
N ILE A 37 15.10 -6.20 3.59
CA ILE A 37 14.92 -6.99 2.37
C ILE A 37 16.23 -7.11 1.59
N GLU A 38 16.99 -6.02 1.47
CA GLU A 38 18.29 -5.99 0.80
C GLU A 38 19.28 -6.96 1.47
N LYS A 39 19.39 -6.95 2.80
CA LYS A 39 20.26 -7.86 3.55
C LYS A 39 19.89 -9.33 3.40
N LEU A 40 18.66 -9.65 3.02
CA LEU A 40 18.22 -11.04 2.79
C LEU A 40 18.68 -11.59 1.44
N HIS A 41 19.35 -10.79 0.60
CA HIS A 41 19.86 -11.19 -0.72
C HIS A 41 18.84 -11.97 -1.57
N LEU A 42 17.61 -11.47 -1.63
CA LEU A 42 16.48 -12.11 -2.30
C LEU A 42 16.34 -11.69 -3.78
N GLU A 43 17.40 -11.25 -4.42
CA GLU A 43 17.42 -10.80 -5.82
C GLU A 43 16.90 -11.88 -6.79
N ASN A 44 17.14 -13.17 -6.47
CA ASN A 44 16.63 -14.30 -7.23
C ASN A 44 15.12 -14.53 -7.10
N GLN A 45 14.45 -13.78 -6.20
CA GLN A 45 13.01 -13.83 -6.00
C GLN A 45 12.26 -12.74 -6.80
N VAL A 46 12.98 -11.90 -7.53
CA VAL A 46 12.41 -10.97 -8.52
C VAL A 46 12.23 -11.72 -9.84
N GLU A 47 11.10 -11.48 -10.53
CA GLU A 47 10.81 -12.13 -11.82
C GLU A 47 11.84 -11.69 -12.89
N GLU A 48 12.19 -12.63 -13.76
CA GLU A 48 13.28 -12.42 -14.74
C GLU A 48 13.05 -11.24 -15.67
N PHE A 49 11.79 -10.94 -16.03
CA PHE A 49 11.50 -9.82 -16.92
C PHE A 49 11.76 -8.46 -16.27
N ILE A 50 11.79 -8.37 -14.94
CA ILE A 50 12.17 -7.16 -14.19
C ILE A 50 13.68 -7.16 -13.98
N ARG A 51 14.25 -8.29 -13.57
CA ARG A 51 15.68 -8.43 -13.33
C ARG A 51 16.51 -8.28 -14.61
N ASN A 52 16.02 -8.89 -15.70
CA ASN A 52 16.62 -8.79 -17.02
C ASN A 52 16.07 -7.59 -17.83
N GLY A 53 15.25 -6.74 -17.22
CA GLY A 53 15.05 -5.35 -17.66
C GLY A 53 16.36 -4.58 -17.57
N LYS A 54 17.50 -5.26 -17.93
CA LYS A 54 18.68 -4.62 -18.43
C LYS A 54 18.17 -3.49 -19.31
N ALA A 55 18.70 -2.29 -19.08
CA ALA A 55 18.91 -1.43 -20.19
C ALA A 55 19.31 -2.37 -21.33
N MET A 56 18.34 -2.75 -22.17
CA MET A 56 18.65 -3.54 -23.36
C MET A 56 19.83 -2.83 -23.94
N ASP A 57 20.91 -3.54 -24.23
CA ASP A 57 21.97 -3.02 -25.06
C ASP A 57 21.26 -2.46 -26.30
N ILE A 58 20.87 -1.20 -26.19
CA ILE A 58 20.41 -0.44 -27.32
C ILE A 58 21.67 -0.40 -28.16
N PRO A 59 21.72 -1.12 -29.28
CA PRO A 59 22.87 -0.96 -30.17
C PRO A 59 23.01 0.53 -30.33
N GLN A 60 24.17 1.08 -29.97
CA GLN A 60 24.48 2.51 -30.11
C GLN A 60 24.59 2.87 -31.61
N LYS A 61 23.66 2.40 -32.42
CA LYS A 61 23.36 2.94 -33.73
C LYS A 61 22.46 4.14 -33.53
N ASP A 62 22.83 5.23 -34.17
CA ASP A 62 22.03 6.44 -34.26
C ASP A 62 20.63 6.12 -34.80
N LEU A 63 19.76 5.64 -33.90
CA LEU A 63 18.37 5.36 -34.21
C LEU A 63 17.69 6.68 -34.51
N LEU A 64 17.12 6.83 -35.71
CA LEU A 64 16.26 7.93 -36.06
C LEU A 64 15.14 8.08 -35.02
N PHE A 65 14.73 9.29 -34.72
CA PHE A 65 13.67 9.59 -33.74
C PHE A 65 12.43 8.70 -33.92
N LYS A 66 12.08 8.39 -35.18
CA LYS A 66 10.96 7.52 -35.54
C LYS A 66 11.15 6.07 -35.04
N ASP A 67 12.33 5.54 -35.10
CA ASP A 67 12.65 4.18 -34.64
C ASP A 67 12.66 4.10 -33.12
N ARG A 68 13.16 5.17 -32.45
CA ARG A 68 13.10 5.30 -30.99
C ARG A 68 11.65 5.35 -30.50
N MET A 69 10.79 6.10 -31.18
CA MET A 69 9.37 6.21 -30.83
C MET A 69 8.65 4.87 -31.03
N LYS A 70 8.92 4.18 -32.15
CA LYS A 70 8.35 2.86 -32.43
C LYS A 70 8.77 1.85 -31.36
N TYR A 71 10.05 1.82 -31.02
CA TYR A 71 10.57 0.94 -29.98
C TYR A 71 9.94 1.23 -28.62
N ALA A 72 9.85 2.50 -28.23
CA ALA A 72 9.20 2.91 -26.97
C ALA A 72 7.73 2.47 -26.94
N TRP A 73 7.01 2.65 -28.05
CA TRP A 73 5.61 2.22 -28.17
C TRP A 73 5.46 0.70 -28.05
N GLU A 74 6.32 -0.07 -28.71
CA GLU A 74 6.32 -1.53 -28.63
C GLU A 74 6.59 -2.01 -27.18
N GLN A 75 7.49 -1.34 -26.44
CA GLN A 75 7.77 -1.65 -25.04
C GLN A 75 6.56 -1.32 -24.14
N VAL A 76 5.91 -0.17 -24.36
CA VAL A 76 4.70 0.21 -23.62
C VAL A 76 3.59 -0.82 -23.87
N VAL A 77 3.31 -1.15 -25.11
CA VAL A 77 2.27 -2.13 -25.47
C VAL A 77 2.58 -3.52 -24.91
N SER A 78 3.84 -3.97 -25.03
CA SER A 78 4.27 -5.26 -24.48
C SER A 78 4.09 -5.34 -22.96
N THR A 79 4.50 -4.28 -22.26
CA THR A 79 4.36 -4.19 -20.80
C THR A 79 2.89 -4.10 -20.41
N ALA A 80 2.11 -3.26 -21.09
CA ALA A 80 0.68 -3.13 -20.84
C ALA A 80 -0.05 -4.47 -21.02
N LYS A 81 0.20 -5.19 -22.10
CA LYS A 81 -0.39 -6.52 -22.33
C LYS A 81 -0.05 -7.54 -21.24
N LYS A 82 1.16 -7.48 -20.69
CA LYS A 82 1.58 -8.38 -19.60
C LYS A 82 0.94 -8.03 -18.27
N VAL A 83 0.74 -6.75 -17.99
CA VAL A 83 0.27 -6.24 -16.70
C VAL A 83 -1.25 -6.07 -16.64
N ALA A 84 -1.87 -5.65 -17.74
CA ALA A 84 -3.31 -5.35 -17.82
C ALA A 84 -4.23 -6.45 -17.26
N PRO A 85 -4.05 -7.75 -17.58
CA PRO A 85 -4.94 -8.79 -17.06
C PRO A 85 -4.87 -8.89 -15.53
N TYR A 86 -3.70 -8.69 -14.93
CA TYR A 86 -3.55 -8.73 -13.47
C TYR A 86 -4.15 -7.49 -12.81
N VAL A 87 -4.01 -6.32 -13.43
CA VAL A 87 -4.67 -5.09 -12.97
C VAL A 87 -6.19 -5.27 -13.02
N LEU A 88 -6.73 -5.76 -14.15
CA LEU A 88 -8.17 -5.99 -14.30
C LEU A 88 -8.72 -7.00 -13.28
N ILE A 89 -8.00 -8.12 -13.06
CA ILE A 89 -8.39 -9.11 -12.05
C ILE A 89 -8.31 -8.48 -10.66
N GLY A 90 -7.21 -7.79 -10.33
CA GLY A 90 -7.01 -7.15 -9.03
C GLY A 90 -8.08 -6.11 -8.73
N VAL A 91 -8.33 -5.20 -9.66
CA VAL A 91 -9.37 -4.16 -9.52
C VAL A 91 -10.78 -4.80 -9.50
N GLY A 92 -11.03 -5.80 -10.33
CA GLY A 92 -12.31 -6.52 -10.35
C GLY A 92 -12.61 -7.21 -9.01
N ILE A 93 -11.63 -7.91 -8.42
CA ILE A 93 -11.77 -8.50 -7.08
C ILE A 93 -11.98 -7.40 -6.04
N GLY A 94 -11.22 -6.31 -6.10
CA GLY A 94 -11.37 -5.17 -5.20
C GLY A 94 -12.74 -4.54 -5.25
N ALA A 95 -13.28 -4.33 -6.45
CA ALA A 95 -14.62 -3.76 -6.65
C ALA A 95 -15.73 -4.68 -6.09
N VAL A 96 -15.61 -5.99 -6.30
CA VAL A 96 -16.56 -6.97 -5.74
C VAL A 96 -16.51 -6.93 -4.21
N ILE A 97 -15.33 -7.00 -3.62
CA ILE A 97 -15.17 -7.01 -2.17
C ILE A 97 -15.66 -5.70 -1.55
N HIS A 98 -15.35 -4.55 -2.17
CA HIS A 98 -15.78 -3.23 -1.69
C HIS A 98 -17.30 -3.08 -1.61
N ASN A 99 -18.03 -3.66 -2.57
CA ASN A 99 -19.50 -3.66 -2.54
C ASN A 99 -20.12 -4.69 -1.59
N TRP A 100 -19.34 -5.70 -1.16
CA TRP A 100 -19.86 -6.80 -0.33
C TRP A 100 -19.65 -6.60 1.17
N ILE A 101 -18.66 -5.78 1.55
CA ILE A 101 -18.37 -5.50 2.96
C ILE A 101 -19.03 -4.16 3.33
N PRO A 102 -20.16 -4.15 4.06
CA PRO A 102 -20.79 -2.92 4.53
C PRO A 102 -19.85 -2.17 5.46
N GLU A 103 -19.77 -0.85 5.28
CA GLU A 103 -18.94 0.02 6.14
C GLU A 103 -19.34 -0.09 7.62
N GLU A 104 -20.63 -0.32 7.88
CA GLU A 104 -21.16 -0.46 9.25
C GLU A 104 -20.51 -1.64 10.00
N TRP A 105 -20.19 -2.73 9.32
CA TRP A 105 -19.53 -3.88 9.92
C TRP A 105 -18.11 -3.57 10.35
N ILE A 106 -17.37 -2.82 9.51
CA ILE A 106 -16.01 -2.40 9.80
C ILE A 106 -16.01 -1.44 10.99
N VAL A 107 -16.91 -0.45 10.94
CA VAL A 107 -17.09 0.52 12.01
C VAL A 107 -17.55 -0.14 13.30
N GLY A 108 -18.45 -1.12 13.23
CA GLY A 108 -18.90 -1.90 14.39
C GLY A 108 -17.79 -2.72 15.04
N LEU A 109 -16.90 -3.30 14.23
CA LEU A 109 -15.80 -4.14 14.71
C LEU A 109 -14.65 -3.32 15.30
N LEU A 110 -14.34 -2.17 14.72
CA LEU A 110 -13.17 -1.36 15.03
C LEU A 110 -13.46 -0.14 15.93
N GLY A 111 -14.74 0.24 16.07
CA GLY A 111 -15.17 1.46 16.76
C GLY A 111 -15.12 1.40 18.29
N THR A 112 -14.79 0.29 18.91
CA THR A 112 -14.71 0.13 20.37
C THR A 112 -13.24 0.04 20.81
N GLY A 113 -12.89 0.59 21.99
CA GLY A 113 -11.52 0.62 22.55
C GLY A 113 -10.91 -0.76 22.82
N ASN A 114 -10.89 -1.61 21.81
CA ASN A 114 -10.32 -2.94 21.86
C ASN A 114 -8.78 -2.87 21.76
N PRO A 115 -8.01 -3.44 22.70
CA PRO A 115 -6.56 -3.46 22.63
C PRO A 115 -6.03 -4.16 21.36
N PHE A 116 -6.80 -5.09 20.79
CA PHE A 116 -6.49 -5.74 19.51
C PHE A 116 -6.99 -4.96 18.28
N GLY A 117 -7.58 -3.79 18.47
CA GLY A 117 -8.18 -2.99 17.40
C GLY A 117 -7.20 -2.70 16.25
N VAL A 118 -5.93 -2.42 16.55
CA VAL A 118 -4.86 -2.19 15.55
C VAL A 118 -4.65 -3.41 14.66
N ILE A 119 -4.58 -4.61 15.24
CA ILE A 119 -4.38 -5.87 14.50
C ILE A 119 -5.62 -6.17 13.65
N LEU A 120 -6.80 -6.04 14.25
CA LEU A 120 -8.07 -6.26 13.56
C LEU A 120 -8.25 -5.28 12.40
N ALA A 121 -7.90 -4.01 12.61
CA ALA A 121 -7.93 -2.96 11.58
C ALA A 121 -7.01 -3.28 10.41
N THR A 122 -5.78 -3.71 10.70
CA THR A 122 -4.82 -4.10 9.67
C THR A 122 -5.36 -5.27 8.84
N VAL A 123 -5.90 -6.31 9.49
CA VAL A 123 -6.46 -7.48 8.81
C VAL A 123 -7.74 -7.13 8.05
N ALA A 124 -8.62 -6.31 8.62
CA ALA A 124 -9.85 -5.86 7.96
C ALA A 124 -9.58 -5.04 6.69
N GLY A 125 -8.44 -4.34 6.63
CA GLY A 125 -8.01 -3.61 5.45
C GLY A 125 -7.54 -4.51 4.29
N VAL A 126 -7.06 -5.72 4.57
CA VAL A 126 -6.47 -6.61 3.54
C VAL A 126 -7.44 -6.95 2.39
N PRO A 127 -8.70 -7.35 2.63
CA PRO A 127 -9.62 -7.65 1.54
C PRO A 127 -10.05 -6.43 0.74
N MET A 128 -9.94 -5.24 1.29
CA MET A 128 -10.39 -4.00 0.64
C MET A 128 -9.33 -3.44 -0.29
N TYR A 129 -9.78 -2.77 -1.33
CA TYR A 129 -8.90 -2.01 -2.23
C TYR A 129 -9.46 -0.60 -2.39
N ALA A 130 -8.80 0.33 -1.80
CA ALA A 130 -9.08 1.75 -1.98
C ALA A 130 -7.77 2.54 -1.87
N ASP A 131 -7.77 3.72 -2.46
CA ASP A 131 -6.77 4.73 -2.17
C ASP A 131 -7.09 5.44 -0.85
N ILE A 132 -6.26 6.39 -0.47
CA ILE A 132 -6.46 7.13 0.77
C ILE A 132 -7.78 7.92 0.77
N PHE A 133 -8.21 8.42 -0.40
CA PHE A 133 -9.47 9.16 -0.54
C PHE A 133 -10.69 8.26 -0.30
N GLY A 134 -10.65 7.04 -0.81
CA GLY A 134 -11.72 6.06 -0.61
C GLY A 134 -11.83 5.55 0.83
N THR A 135 -10.77 5.66 1.63
CA THR A 135 -10.79 5.23 3.05
C THR A 135 -11.30 6.30 4.01
N ILE A 136 -11.43 7.56 3.57
CA ILE A 136 -11.80 8.69 4.45
C ILE A 136 -13.17 8.54 5.09
N PRO A 137 -14.26 8.22 4.36
CA PRO A 137 -15.56 8.09 4.99
C PRO A 137 -15.56 7.07 6.12
N ILE A 138 -14.82 5.97 5.94
CA ILE A 138 -14.68 4.92 6.95
C ILE A 138 -13.84 5.44 8.13
N ALA A 139 -12.76 6.17 7.85
CA ALA A 139 -11.92 6.77 8.88
C ALA A 139 -12.70 7.77 9.76
N GLU A 140 -13.50 8.64 9.16
CA GLU A 140 -14.37 9.59 9.85
C GLU A 140 -15.44 8.87 10.67
N ALA A 141 -16.09 7.85 10.12
CA ALA A 141 -17.07 7.05 10.83
C ALA A 141 -16.47 6.28 12.02
N LEU A 142 -15.24 5.77 11.87
CA LEU A 142 -14.51 5.12 12.96
C LEU A 142 -14.18 6.10 14.08
N LEU A 143 -13.67 7.30 13.74
CA LEU A 143 -13.39 8.36 14.72
C LEU A 143 -14.68 8.82 15.44
N ALA A 144 -15.78 9.02 14.71
CA ALA A 144 -17.06 9.40 15.27
C ALA A 144 -17.62 8.34 16.26
N LYS A 145 -17.27 7.07 16.06
CA LYS A 145 -17.60 5.96 16.99
C LYS A 145 -16.57 5.77 18.11
N GLY A 146 -15.58 6.65 18.23
CA GLY A 146 -14.59 6.62 19.32
C GLY A 146 -13.46 5.60 19.11
N ALA A 147 -13.20 5.17 17.85
CA ALA A 147 -12.03 4.39 17.56
C ALA A 147 -10.76 5.20 17.83
N GLN A 148 -9.73 4.52 18.34
CA GLN A 148 -8.43 5.15 18.59
C GLN A 148 -7.75 5.53 17.28
N LEU A 149 -6.98 6.62 17.28
CA LEU A 149 -6.29 7.14 16.09
C LEU A 149 -5.43 6.07 15.38
N GLY A 150 -4.67 5.29 16.14
CA GLY A 150 -3.84 4.24 15.57
C GLY A 150 -4.63 3.11 14.91
N VAL A 151 -5.83 2.80 15.40
CA VAL A 151 -6.73 1.82 14.75
C VAL A 151 -7.15 2.32 13.38
N VAL A 152 -7.57 3.59 13.30
CA VAL A 152 -7.99 4.22 12.04
C VAL A 152 -6.85 4.27 11.03
N LEU A 153 -5.68 4.74 11.46
CA LEU A 153 -4.50 4.82 10.58
C LEU A 153 -4.02 3.44 10.14
N SER A 154 -4.07 2.43 11.02
CA SER A 154 -3.71 1.05 10.65
C SER A 154 -4.67 0.46 9.62
N PHE A 155 -5.96 0.73 9.74
CA PHE A 155 -6.94 0.36 8.72
C PHE A 155 -6.61 1.00 7.37
N MET A 156 -6.42 2.32 7.33
CA MET A 156 -6.07 3.04 6.10
C MET A 156 -4.78 2.52 5.46
N MET A 157 -3.74 2.28 6.26
CA MET A 157 -2.48 1.68 5.79
C MET A 157 -2.69 0.25 5.27
N GLY A 158 -3.47 -0.57 5.97
CA GLY A 158 -3.80 -1.94 5.57
C GLY A 158 -4.46 -1.99 4.18
N VAL A 159 -5.50 -1.16 3.99
CA VAL A 159 -6.23 -1.04 2.72
C VAL A 159 -5.30 -0.61 1.58
N THR A 160 -4.44 0.37 1.80
CA THR A 160 -3.58 0.93 0.74
C THR A 160 -2.36 0.06 0.42
N THR A 161 -1.79 -0.64 1.42
CA THR A 161 -0.52 -1.37 1.26
C THR A 161 -0.69 -2.87 1.10
N LEU A 162 -1.57 -3.48 1.91
CA LEU A 162 -1.70 -4.94 2.03
C LEU A 162 -2.90 -5.48 1.27
N SER A 163 -3.64 -4.65 0.54
CA SER A 163 -4.84 -5.08 -0.17
C SER A 163 -4.58 -6.28 -1.09
N LEU A 164 -5.50 -7.24 -1.11
CA LEU A 164 -5.42 -8.42 -1.97
C LEU A 164 -5.16 -8.08 -3.44
N PRO A 165 -5.84 -7.10 -4.06
CA PRO A 165 -5.56 -6.69 -5.43
C PRO A 165 -4.11 -6.19 -5.61
N SER A 166 -3.59 -5.39 -4.68
CA SER A 166 -2.20 -4.92 -4.72
C SER A 166 -1.21 -6.07 -4.62
N MET A 167 -1.48 -7.07 -3.75
CA MET A 167 -0.65 -8.26 -3.62
C MET A 167 -0.69 -9.13 -4.89
N ILE A 168 -1.86 -9.27 -5.52
CA ILE A 168 -2.01 -9.98 -6.80
C ILE A 168 -1.19 -9.31 -7.91
N MET A 169 -1.25 -7.98 -8.00
CA MET A 169 -0.44 -7.22 -8.95
C MET A 169 1.06 -7.38 -8.68
N LEU A 170 1.47 -7.26 -7.42
CA LEU A 170 2.87 -7.38 -7.02
C LEU A 170 3.41 -8.80 -7.24
N ARG A 171 2.55 -9.83 -7.12
CA ARG A 171 2.90 -11.22 -7.41
C ARG A 171 3.42 -11.43 -8.83
N LYS A 172 3.06 -10.55 -9.76
CA LYS A 172 3.60 -10.59 -11.13
C LYS A 172 5.05 -10.11 -11.22
N ALA A 173 5.45 -9.25 -10.29
CA ALA A 173 6.79 -8.66 -10.24
C ALA A 173 7.77 -9.50 -9.41
N VAL A 174 7.25 -10.14 -8.36
CA VAL A 174 8.06 -10.88 -7.39
C VAL A 174 7.50 -12.27 -7.08
N LYS A 175 8.39 -13.20 -6.73
CA LYS A 175 8.01 -14.57 -6.36
C LYS A 175 7.35 -14.61 -4.98
N PRO A 176 6.56 -15.67 -4.66
CA PRO A 176 5.77 -15.74 -3.43
C PRO A 176 6.58 -15.55 -2.14
N LYS A 177 7.82 -16.03 -2.13
CA LYS A 177 8.70 -15.92 -0.95
C LYS A 177 9.00 -14.46 -0.61
N LEU A 178 9.38 -13.67 -1.59
CA LEU A 178 9.67 -12.24 -1.39
C LEU A 178 8.38 -11.47 -1.08
N LEU A 179 7.27 -11.81 -1.75
CA LEU A 179 5.96 -11.21 -1.49
C LEU A 179 5.51 -11.45 -0.04
N GLY A 180 5.67 -12.68 0.47
CA GLY A 180 5.33 -13.02 1.85
C GLY A 180 6.19 -12.26 2.89
N ILE A 181 7.50 -12.14 2.64
CA ILE A 181 8.40 -11.36 3.49
C ILE A 181 8.01 -9.87 3.47
N PHE A 182 7.74 -9.33 2.29
CA PHE A 182 7.27 -7.94 2.14
C PHE A 182 5.97 -7.71 2.91
N ALA A 183 4.98 -8.58 2.75
CA ALA A 183 3.71 -8.48 3.47
C ALA A 183 3.90 -8.58 4.99
N ALA A 184 4.78 -9.47 5.47
CA ALA A 184 5.08 -9.60 6.90
C ALA A 184 5.74 -8.33 7.47
N ILE A 185 6.72 -7.75 6.76
CA ILE A 185 7.40 -6.51 7.16
C ILE A 185 6.40 -5.35 7.18
N CYS A 186 5.57 -5.21 6.15
CA CYS A 186 4.55 -4.16 6.09
C CYS A 186 3.51 -4.32 7.21
N THR A 187 3.03 -5.55 7.46
CA THR A 187 2.09 -5.82 8.56
C THR A 187 2.68 -5.46 9.91
N MET A 188 3.91 -5.88 10.18
CA MET A 188 4.61 -5.53 11.42
C MET A 188 4.79 -4.02 11.55
N GLY A 189 5.19 -3.34 10.47
CA GLY A 189 5.33 -1.88 10.44
C GLY A 189 4.00 -1.16 10.72
N ILE A 190 2.91 -1.59 10.10
CA ILE A 190 1.57 -1.01 10.33
C ILE A 190 1.13 -1.19 11.77
N ILE A 191 1.32 -2.37 12.34
CA ILE A 191 0.98 -2.67 13.73
C ILE A 191 1.79 -1.79 14.69
N LEU A 192 3.10 -1.64 14.46
CA LEU A 192 3.96 -0.77 15.28
C LEU A 192 3.51 0.69 15.21
N VAL A 193 3.23 1.19 14.01
CA VAL A 193 2.72 2.57 13.83
C VAL A 193 1.37 2.74 14.52
N GLY A 194 0.46 1.79 14.37
CA GLY A 194 -0.85 1.86 14.99
C GLY A 194 -0.79 1.94 16.51
N TYR A 195 -0.02 1.07 17.16
CA TYR A 195 0.15 1.15 18.62
C TYR A 195 0.90 2.40 19.05
N PHE A 196 1.87 2.86 18.29
CA PHE A 196 2.57 4.11 18.56
C PHE A 196 1.58 5.29 18.54
N PHE A 197 0.74 5.40 17.52
CA PHE A 197 -0.27 6.47 17.46
C PHE A 197 -1.30 6.37 18.58
N ASN A 198 -1.72 5.17 18.96
CA ASN A 198 -2.60 5.00 20.12
C ASN A 198 -1.96 5.50 21.42
N ALA A 199 -0.65 5.29 21.58
CA ALA A 199 0.08 5.74 22.77
C ALA A 199 0.25 7.26 22.82
N ILE A 200 0.43 7.91 21.69
CA ILE A 200 0.68 9.37 21.63
C ILE A 200 -0.57 10.20 21.28
N GLN A 201 -1.72 9.59 21.00
CA GLN A 201 -2.92 10.32 20.58
C GLN A 201 -3.30 11.44 21.54
N ASN A 202 -3.22 11.20 22.86
CA ASN A 202 -3.53 12.21 23.89
C ASN A 202 -2.54 13.40 23.93
N LEU A 203 -1.40 13.29 23.27
CA LEU A 203 -0.38 14.34 23.18
C LEU A 203 -0.51 15.17 21.90
N ILE A 204 -1.13 14.60 20.85
CA ILE A 204 -1.16 15.18 19.51
C ILE A 204 -2.52 15.78 19.19
N ILE A 205 -3.59 15.18 19.70
CA ILE A 205 -4.96 15.68 19.63
C ILE A 205 -5.28 16.44 20.90
#